data_9a0fe597733628aff7ec5715736b45ab
#
_entry.id   9a0fe597733628aff7ec5715736b45ab
#
_cell.length_a   1.000
_cell.length_b   1.000
_cell.length_c   1.000
_cell.angle_alpha   90.00
_cell.angle_beta   90.00
_cell.angle_gamma   90.00
#
_symmetry.space_group_name_H-M   'P 1'
#
loop_
_entity.id
_entity.type
_entity.pdbx_description
1 polymer ?
#
loop_
_entity_poly.entity_id
_entity_poly.type
_entity_poly.pdbx_seq_one_letter_code
_entity_poly.pdbx_strand_id
1 'polypeptide(L)'
;MPHLTPRPWVPTDCEALITRIATETAAAPSPVIADRIEALVTRNTAIHDTECINLNPATNVMNPRAEAVLARGLGSRPSLGYPGDKYEMGLEAIEEIEVIAAELAAEVFGATHAE
;
A
#
# COMPACT_ATOMS: atom_id res chain seq x y z
N MET A 1 1.39 27.33 -10.08
CA MET A 1 0.11 26.93 -10.70
C MET A 1 0.05 25.41 -10.70
N PRO A 2 -1.11 24.77 -10.45
CA PRO A 2 -1.24 23.32 -10.51
C PRO A 2 -1.00 22.80 -11.92
N HIS A 3 -0.51 21.56 -12.04
CA HIS A 3 -0.28 20.88 -13.31
C HIS A 3 -1.51 20.08 -13.78
N LEU A 4 -2.43 19.76 -12.85
CA LEU A 4 -3.66 19.05 -13.19
C LEU A 4 -4.63 19.99 -13.92
N THR A 5 -5.15 19.52 -15.06
CA THR A 5 -6.18 20.22 -15.84
C THR A 5 -7.56 19.65 -15.50
N PRO A 6 -8.58 20.49 -15.31
CA PRO A 6 -9.95 20.03 -15.08
C PRO A 6 -10.47 19.10 -16.18
N ARG A 7 -11.23 18.08 -15.78
CA ARG A 7 -11.76 17.05 -16.67
C ARG A 7 -13.27 17.24 -16.84
N PRO A 8 -13.77 17.45 -18.08
CA PRO A 8 -15.18 17.76 -18.32
C PRO A 8 -16.16 16.63 -17.98
N TRP A 9 -15.66 15.40 -17.82
CA TRP A 9 -16.46 14.21 -17.47
C TRP A 9 -16.51 13.92 -15.95
N VAL A 10 -15.83 14.72 -15.12
CA VAL A 10 -15.86 14.58 -13.66
C VAL A 10 -16.87 15.58 -13.08
N PRO A 11 -17.68 15.18 -12.09
CA PRO A 11 -18.63 16.09 -11.45
C PRO A 11 -17.95 17.38 -10.97
N THR A 12 -18.62 18.51 -11.13
CA THR A 12 -18.09 19.84 -10.84
C THR A 12 -17.55 19.97 -9.41
N ASP A 13 -18.28 19.45 -8.42
CA ASP A 13 -17.86 19.52 -7.01
C ASP A 13 -16.59 18.70 -6.75
N CYS A 14 -16.44 17.56 -7.44
CA CYS A 14 -15.22 16.74 -7.38
C CYS A 14 -14.03 17.49 -7.99
N GLU A 15 -14.20 18.11 -9.17
CA GLU A 15 -13.14 18.90 -9.81
C GLU A 15 -12.78 20.15 -8.98
N ALA A 16 -13.74 20.79 -8.32
CA ALA A 16 -13.47 21.89 -7.42
C ALA A 16 -12.57 21.46 -6.23
N LEU A 17 -12.86 20.31 -5.62
CA LEU A 17 -12.04 19.74 -4.56
C LEU A 17 -10.62 19.40 -5.05
N ILE A 18 -10.51 18.72 -6.20
CA ILE A 18 -9.24 18.32 -6.82
C ILE A 18 -8.40 19.56 -7.14
N THR A 19 -8.99 20.57 -7.77
CA THR A 19 -8.31 21.81 -8.15
C THR A 19 -7.79 22.56 -6.93
N ARG A 20 -8.58 22.62 -5.85
CA ARG A 20 -8.14 23.24 -4.59
C ARG A 20 -6.92 22.53 -4.02
N ILE A 21 -6.98 21.21 -3.86
CA ILE A 21 -5.88 20.42 -3.31
C ILE A 21 -4.63 20.53 -4.21
N ALA A 22 -4.78 20.43 -5.51
CA ALA A 22 -3.68 20.56 -6.46
C ALA A 22 -3.01 21.95 -6.40
N THR A 23 -3.80 23.02 -6.25
CA THR A 23 -3.29 24.39 -6.14
C THR A 23 -2.50 24.58 -4.85
N GLU A 24 -3.04 24.12 -3.72
CA GLU A 24 -2.36 24.15 -2.43
C GLU A 24 -1.05 23.37 -2.48
N THR A 25 -1.06 22.17 -3.08
CA THR A 25 0.13 21.31 -3.24
C THR A 25 1.20 21.99 -4.10
N ALA A 26 0.80 22.55 -5.23
CA ALA A 26 1.74 23.22 -6.16
C ALA A 26 2.37 24.49 -5.58
N ALA A 27 1.78 25.07 -4.54
CA ALA A 27 2.28 26.26 -3.87
C ALA A 27 3.17 25.92 -2.66
N ALA A 28 3.14 24.70 -2.16
CA ALA A 28 3.83 24.29 -0.94
C ALA A 28 5.23 23.71 -1.23
N PRO A 29 6.25 23.96 -0.39
CA PRO A 29 7.53 23.29 -0.47
C PRO A 29 7.42 21.81 -0.04
N SER A 30 8.32 20.97 -0.57
CA SER A 30 8.29 19.52 -0.34
C SER A 30 8.22 19.09 1.13
N PRO A 31 8.93 19.71 2.09
CA PRO A 31 8.80 19.34 3.50
C PRO A 31 7.38 19.53 4.05
N VAL A 32 6.71 20.63 3.67
CA VAL A 32 5.33 20.90 4.08
C VAL A 32 4.36 19.87 3.49
N ILE A 33 4.62 19.43 2.26
CA ILE A 33 3.82 18.36 1.64
C ILE A 33 4.02 17.03 2.39
N ALA A 34 5.26 16.70 2.76
CA ALA A 34 5.56 15.50 3.53
C ALA A 34 4.84 15.50 4.89
N ASP A 35 4.95 16.59 5.64
CA ASP A 35 4.26 16.75 6.94
C ASP A 35 2.74 16.64 6.79
N ARG A 36 2.19 17.20 5.72
CA ARG A 36 0.75 17.08 5.41
C ARG A 36 0.34 15.64 5.13
N ILE A 37 1.15 14.87 4.40
CA ILE A 37 0.87 13.45 4.14
C ILE A 37 0.86 12.67 5.45
N GLU A 38 1.82 12.88 6.34
CA GLU A 38 1.88 12.23 7.65
C GLU A 38 0.63 12.55 8.50
N ALA A 39 0.21 13.82 8.51
CA ALA A 39 -1.01 14.23 9.20
C ALA A 39 -2.27 13.56 8.61
N LEU A 40 -2.34 13.41 7.28
CA LEU A 40 -3.44 12.72 6.60
C LEU A 40 -3.44 11.21 6.88
N VAL A 41 -2.29 10.57 6.95
CA VAL A 41 -2.17 9.16 7.35
C VAL A 41 -2.68 8.97 8.78
N THR A 42 -2.23 9.81 9.71
CA THR A 42 -2.72 9.80 11.09
C THR A 42 -4.23 10.01 11.16
N ARG A 43 -4.76 10.96 10.39
CA ARG A 43 -6.22 11.21 10.34
C ARG A 43 -6.98 10.02 9.76
N ASN A 44 -6.46 9.39 8.70
CA ASN A 44 -7.05 8.20 8.10
C ASN A 44 -7.15 7.04 9.10
N THR A 45 -6.08 6.79 9.87
CA THR A 45 -6.07 5.79 10.95
C THR A 45 -7.15 6.11 12.00
N ALA A 46 -7.23 7.36 12.46
CA ALA A 46 -8.26 7.76 13.44
C ALA A 46 -9.69 7.52 12.92
N ILE A 47 -9.96 7.85 11.66
CA ILE A 47 -11.27 7.60 11.04
C ILE A 47 -11.61 6.12 11.05
N HIS A 48 -10.69 5.27 10.60
CA HIS A 48 -10.98 3.84 10.37
C HIS A 48 -10.91 2.99 11.64
N ASP A 49 -10.02 3.33 12.57
CA ASP A 49 -9.75 2.48 13.73
C ASP A 49 -10.49 2.92 15.00
N THR A 50 -10.94 4.20 15.07
CA THR A 50 -11.54 4.72 16.28
C THR A 50 -12.89 5.43 16.08
N GLU A 51 -13.11 6.12 14.98
CA GLU A 51 -14.30 6.95 14.77
C GLU A 51 -15.40 6.23 13.97
N CYS A 52 -15.06 5.23 13.16
CA CYS A 52 -15.99 4.53 12.28
C CYS A 52 -16.04 3.03 12.56
N ILE A 53 -17.21 2.44 12.34
CA ILE A 53 -17.35 1.00 12.19
C ILE A 53 -17.25 0.70 10.69
N ASN A 54 -16.22 -0.01 10.26
CA ASN A 54 -16.02 -0.34 8.86
C ASN A 54 -16.85 -1.57 8.48
N LEU A 55 -17.88 -1.35 7.66
CA LEU A 55 -18.75 -2.41 7.14
C LEU A 55 -18.39 -2.81 5.69
N ASN A 56 -17.30 -2.29 5.13
CA ASN A 56 -16.88 -2.66 3.78
C ASN A 56 -16.25 -4.05 3.78
N PRO A 57 -16.87 -5.06 3.12
CA PRO A 57 -16.36 -6.43 3.12
C PRO A 57 -15.05 -6.59 2.33
N ALA A 58 -14.65 -5.60 1.54
CA ALA A 58 -13.37 -5.59 0.84
C ALA A 58 -12.21 -5.13 1.75
N THR A 59 -12.49 -4.65 2.96
CA THR A 59 -11.45 -4.27 3.91
C THR A 59 -10.79 -5.50 4.50
N ASN A 60 -9.48 -5.58 4.38
CA ASN A 60 -8.66 -6.61 5.01
C ASN A 60 -7.67 -5.95 5.97
N VAL A 61 -7.93 -6.08 7.27
CA VAL A 61 -7.03 -5.57 8.31
C VAL A 61 -5.84 -6.52 8.41
N MET A 62 -4.67 -6.01 8.02
CA MET A 62 -3.44 -6.79 8.06
C MET A 62 -2.91 -6.93 9.49
N ASN A 63 -2.30 -8.06 9.79
CA ASN A 63 -1.55 -8.22 11.04
C ASN A 63 -0.42 -7.17 11.10
N PRO A 64 -0.30 -6.37 12.17
CA PRO A 64 0.71 -5.30 12.26
C PRO A 64 2.16 -5.78 12.10
N ARG A 65 2.47 -7.02 12.49
CA ARG A 65 3.81 -7.59 12.29
C ARG A 65 4.10 -7.89 10.82
N ALA A 66 3.10 -8.37 10.07
CA ALA A 66 3.23 -8.60 8.63
C ALA A 66 3.39 -7.29 7.88
N GLU A 67 2.59 -6.28 8.23
CA GLU A 67 2.67 -4.93 7.66
C GLU A 67 4.04 -4.28 7.89
N ALA A 68 4.59 -4.41 9.11
CA ALA A 68 5.93 -3.90 9.44
C ALA A 68 7.04 -4.60 8.64
N VAL A 69 6.89 -5.88 8.29
CA VAL A 69 7.86 -6.60 7.45
C VAL A 69 7.87 -6.05 6.02
N LEU A 70 6.70 -5.74 5.45
CA LEU A 70 6.61 -5.12 4.13
C LEU A 70 7.34 -3.75 4.09
N ALA A 71 7.18 -2.95 5.13
CA ALA A 71 7.84 -1.65 5.26
C ALA A 71 9.37 -1.74 5.37
N ARG A 72 9.93 -2.90 5.70
CA ARG A 72 11.38 -3.14 5.80
C ARG A 72 12.05 -3.54 4.48
N GLY A 73 11.41 -3.26 3.36
CA GLY A 73 11.95 -3.44 2.02
C GLY A 73 11.54 -4.73 1.32
N LEU A 74 10.83 -5.63 2.01
CA LEU A 74 10.35 -6.86 1.38
C LEU A 74 9.35 -6.57 0.26
N GLY A 75 8.44 -5.63 0.47
CA GLY A 75 7.42 -5.25 -0.50
C GLY A 75 7.91 -4.41 -1.68
N SER A 76 9.18 -4.00 -1.72
CA SER A 76 9.74 -3.13 -2.76
C SER A 76 10.71 -3.82 -3.72
N ARG A 77 10.91 -5.12 -3.57
CA ARG A 77 11.87 -5.90 -4.38
C ARG A 77 11.16 -6.98 -5.18
N PRO A 78 11.45 -7.11 -6.49
CA PRO A 78 10.94 -8.21 -7.28
C PRO A 78 11.55 -9.53 -6.81
N SER A 79 10.82 -10.63 -7.00
CA SER A 79 11.30 -11.99 -6.72
C SER A 79 10.68 -12.94 -7.74
N LEU A 80 11.25 -12.90 -8.96
CA LEU A 80 10.78 -13.69 -10.08
C LEU A 80 11.57 -14.99 -10.21
N GLY A 81 10.89 -16.06 -10.60
CA GLY A 81 11.45 -17.40 -10.72
C GLY A 81 11.11 -18.27 -9.52
N TYR A 82 11.51 -19.54 -9.57
CA TYR A 82 11.29 -20.49 -8.49
C TYR A 82 12.34 -20.35 -7.39
N PRO A 83 12.03 -20.70 -6.15
CA PRO A 83 13.07 -20.86 -5.12
C PRO A 83 14.19 -21.76 -5.60
N GLY A 84 15.43 -21.29 -5.53
CA GLY A 84 16.60 -21.97 -6.07
C GLY A 84 16.93 -21.68 -7.54
N ASP A 85 16.02 -21.02 -8.27
CA ASP A 85 16.20 -20.62 -9.68
C ASP A 85 15.57 -19.24 -9.95
N LYS A 86 16.09 -18.23 -9.26
CA LYS A 86 15.63 -16.83 -9.38
C LYS A 86 16.35 -16.11 -10.53
N TYR A 87 15.66 -15.15 -11.14
CA TYR A 87 16.23 -14.34 -12.22
C TYR A 87 17.22 -13.28 -11.71
N GLU A 88 17.02 -12.75 -10.52
CA GLU A 88 17.90 -11.76 -9.91
C GLU A 88 18.77 -12.38 -8.81
N MET A 89 19.89 -11.73 -8.55
CA MET A 89 20.80 -12.10 -7.45
C MET A 89 20.36 -11.47 -6.13
N GLY A 90 20.75 -12.08 -5.01
CA GLY A 90 20.52 -11.55 -3.67
C GLY A 90 19.12 -11.83 -3.13
N LEU A 91 18.45 -12.86 -3.64
CA LEU A 91 17.10 -13.27 -3.25
C LEU A 91 17.07 -14.49 -2.30
N GLU A 92 18.20 -14.94 -1.80
CA GLU A 92 18.32 -16.16 -0.98
C GLU A 92 17.41 -16.11 0.26
N ALA A 93 17.29 -14.93 0.88
CA ALA A 93 16.42 -14.76 2.04
C ALA A 93 14.93 -14.72 1.65
N ILE A 94 14.60 -14.12 0.51
CA ILE A 94 13.21 -14.07 0.01
C ILE A 94 12.76 -15.48 -0.42
N GLU A 95 13.61 -16.25 -1.07
CA GLU A 95 13.32 -17.65 -1.44
C GLU A 95 12.89 -18.49 -0.24
N GLU A 96 13.60 -18.38 0.87
CA GLU A 96 13.25 -19.08 2.10
C GLU A 96 11.90 -18.62 2.66
N ILE A 97 11.61 -17.31 2.63
CA ILE A 97 10.33 -16.75 3.06
C ILE A 97 9.18 -17.24 2.17
N GLU A 98 9.38 -17.32 0.86
CA GLU A 98 8.38 -17.84 -0.09
C GLU A 98 8.05 -19.31 0.20
N VAL A 99 9.04 -20.15 0.43
CA VAL A 99 8.82 -21.56 0.77
C VAL A 99 8.08 -21.71 2.10
N ILE A 100 8.46 -20.94 3.12
CA ILE A 100 7.76 -20.92 4.42
C ILE A 100 6.30 -20.49 4.21
N ALA A 101 6.06 -19.45 3.43
CA ALA A 101 4.70 -18.95 3.18
C ALA A 101 3.85 -19.99 2.42
N ALA A 102 4.42 -20.64 1.41
CA ALA A 102 3.74 -21.69 0.66
C ALA A 102 3.40 -22.91 1.52
N GLU A 103 4.32 -23.37 2.38
CA GLU A 103 4.08 -24.47 3.29
C GLU A 103 2.96 -24.15 4.30
N LEU A 104 3.01 -22.97 4.92
CA LEU A 104 1.97 -22.52 5.84
C LEU A 104 0.61 -22.35 5.16
N ALA A 105 0.59 -21.83 3.93
CA ALA A 105 -0.64 -21.73 3.15
C ALA A 105 -1.22 -23.12 2.82
N ALA A 106 -0.37 -24.06 2.42
CA ALA A 106 -0.78 -25.43 2.16
C ALA A 106 -1.37 -26.11 3.40
N GLU A 107 -0.76 -25.89 4.57
CA GLU A 107 -1.28 -26.40 5.85
C GLU A 107 -2.66 -25.81 6.17
N VAL A 108 -2.80 -24.48 6.11
CA VAL A 108 -4.05 -23.78 6.48
C VAL A 108 -5.21 -24.17 5.56
N PHE A 109 -4.96 -24.31 4.27
CA PHE A 109 -5.99 -24.60 3.27
C PHE A 109 -6.13 -26.09 2.93
N GLY A 110 -5.31 -26.97 3.50
CA GLY A 110 -5.29 -28.39 3.14
C GLY A 110 -4.94 -28.62 1.68
N ALA A 111 -4.09 -27.76 1.09
CA ALA A 111 -3.74 -27.81 -0.32
C ALA A 111 -2.48 -28.69 -0.54
N THR A 112 -2.44 -29.35 -1.70
CA THR A 112 -1.23 -30.11 -2.10
C THR A 112 -0.18 -29.24 -2.78
N HIS A 113 -0.58 -28.08 -3.27
CA HIS A 113 0.29 -27.09 -3.93
C HIS A 113 -0.09 -25.68 -3.48
N ALA A 114 0.91 -24.83 -3.25
CA ALA A 114 0.78 -23.40 -2.99
C ALA A 114 2.01 -22.68 -3.58
N GLU A 115 1.77 -21.50 -4.18
CA GLU A 115 2.80 -20.61 -4.74
C GLU A 115 2.51 -19.16 -4.35
#